data_65dc5a7add836a6db124cfe1ea50b99f
#
_entry.id   65dc5a7add836a6db124cfe1ea50b99f
#
_cell.length_a   1.000
_cell.length_b   1.000
_cell.length_c   1.000
_cell.angle_alpha   90.00
_cell.angle_beta   90.00
_cell.angle_gamma   90.00
#
_symmetry.space_group_name_H-M   'P 1'
#
loop_
_entity.id
_entity.type
_entity.pdbx_description
1 polymer ?
#
loop_
_entity_poly.entity_id
_entity_poly.type
_entity_poly.pdbx_seq_one_letter_code
_entity_poly.pdbx_strand_id
1 'polypeptide(L)'
;LELRSSETLGLPSVFPFLPESKTMSKTVRYLKDYQTPAYRILETDLHFDIAEPQTVVKSRLTVEPQRVGEPLVLDGSAKLLSVKINGAAVDYVLEGETLTIAGVPSERFTVEVETEILPAENKSLMGLYASGGNLFTQCEPEGFRKITFYIDRPDVMSKFTTTIVADKKR
;
A
#
# COMPACT_ATOMS: atom_id res chain seq x y z
N LEU A 1 -38.10 46.41 52.21
CA LEU A 1 -36.73 45.94 52.02
C LEU A 1 -36.68 45.01 50.82
N GLU A 2 -36.36 45.58 49.66
CA GLU A 2 -36.26 44.83 48.39
C GLU A 2 -34.84 44.23 48.29
N LEU A 3 -34.77 42.91 48.04
CA LEU A 3 -33.59 42.21 47.69
C LEU A 3 -33.46 42.16 46.17
N ARG A 4 -32.41 42.76 45.63
CA ARG A 4 -32.07 42.73 44.21
C ARG A 4 -31.55 41.33 43.82
N SER A 5 -32.13 40.78 42.78
CA SER A 5 -31.68 39.56 42.10
C SER A 5 -30.36 39.82 41.35
N SER A 6 -29.35 38.97 41.59
CA SER A 6 -28.09 38.95 40.85
C SER A 6 -28.30 38.28 39.48
N GLU A 7 -28.08 39.02 38.40
CA GLU A 7 -27.99 38.48 37.05
C GLU A 7 -26.68 37.69 36.88
N THR A 8 -26.80 36.41 36.63
CA THR A 8 -25.68 35.56 36.19
C THR A 8 -25.49 35.74 34.68
N LEU A 9 -24.42 36.38 34.33
CA LEU A 9 -23.91 36.44 32.94
C LEU A 9 -23.58 35.01 32.42
N GLY A 10 -24.46 34.51 31.53
CA GLY A 10 -24.21 33.26 30.82
C GLY A 10 -23.09 33.43 29.83
N LEU A 11 -21.96 32.72 30.06
CA LEU A 11 -20.90 32.54 29.08
C LEU A 11 -21.40 31.58 27.99
N PRO A 12 -21.21 31.88 26.70
CA PRO A 12 -21.55 30.93 25.66
C PRO A 12 -20.55 29.77 25.71
N SER A 13 -21.04 28.57 25.91
CA SER A 13 -20.25 27.35 25.79
C SER A 13 -19.98 27.05 24.31
N VAL A 14 -18.90 27.58 23.79
CA VAL A 14 -18.37 27.18 22.49
C VAL A 14 -17.45 26.00 22.73
N PHE A 15 -17.98 24.80 22.91
CA PHE A 15 -17.23 23.58 22.68
C PHE A 15 -17.34 23.27 21.20
N PRO A 16 -16.22 23.23 20.46
CA PRO A 16 -16.25 22.76 19.08
C PRO A 16 -16.70 21.29 19.10
N PHE A 17 -17.71 21.01 18.30
CA PHE A 17 -18.17 19.65 18.02
C PHE A 17 -16.96 18.82 17.60
N LEU A 18 -16.50 17.93 18.47
CA LEU A 18 -15.53 16.92 18.09
C LEU A 18 -16.23 16.02 17.07
N PRO A 19 -15.63 15.81 15.87
CA PRO A 19 -16.24 14.90 14.90
C PRO A 19 -16.33 13.53 15.57
N GLU A 20 -17.51 12.92 15.48
CA GLU A 20 -17.74 11.54 15.92
C GLU A 20 -16.62 10.66 15.34
N SER A 21 -15.87 10.02 16.20
CA SER A 21 -14.91 9.01 15.79
C SER A 21 -15.70 7.93 15.04
N LYS A 22 -15.51 7.83 13.73
CA LYS A 22 -15.95 6.66 12.96
C LYS A 22 -15.34 5.45 13.64
N THR A 23 -16.12 4.76 14.43
CA THR A 23 -15.77 3.48 15.00
C THR A 23 -15.51 2.55 13.79
N MET A 24 -14.25 2.32 13.47
CA MET A 24 -13.90 1.30 12.48
C MET A 24 -14.42 -0.02 13.03
N SER A 25 -15.44 -0.57 12.40
CA SER A 25 -15.95 -1.89 12.76
C SER A 25 -14.79 -2.87 12.55
N LYS A 26 -14.24 -3.41 13.64
CA LYS A 26 -13.25 -4.48 13.56
C LYS A 26 -13.93 -5.67 12.92
N THR A 27 -13.64 -5.91 11.66
CA THR A 27 -14.05 -7.15 10.99
C THR A 27 -13.33 -8.30 11.69
N VAL A 28 -14.06 -9.16 12.39
CA VAL A 28 -13.50 -10.34 13.04
C VAL A 28 -13.14 -11.35 11.95
N ARG A 29 -11.88 -11.76 11.89
CA ARG A 29 -11.41 -12.82 10.99
C ARG A 29 -11.25 -14.11 11.82
N TYR A 30 -11.86 -15.20 11.37
CA TYR A 30 -11.75 -16.50 12.03
C TYR A 30 -10.74 -17.38 11.29
N LEU A 31 -9.97 -18.16 12.03
CA LEU A 31 -9.00 -19.10 11.46
C LEU A 31 -9.64 -20.12 10.50
N LYS A 32 -10.88 -20.53 10.76
CA LYS A 32 -11.65 -21.43 9.88
C LYS A 32 -11.93 -20.84 8.48
N ASP A 33 -11.88 -19.50 8.34
CA ASP A 33 -12.14 -18.81 7.09
C ASP A 33 -10.85 -18.55 6.30
N TYR A 34 -9.70 -19.03 6.82
CA TYR A 34 -8.42 -18.89 6.15
C TYR A 34 -8.42 -19.65 4.82
N GLN A 35 -7.97 -18.95 3.78
CA GLN A 35 -7.71 -19.52 2.46
C GLN A 35 -6.29 -19.18 2.04
N THR A 36 -5.58 -20.19 1.52
CA THR A 36 -4.26 -19.95 0.91
C THR A 36 -4.38 -18.99 -0.27
N PRO A 37 -3.35 -18.17 -0.54
CA PRO A 37 -3.34 -17.33 -1.72
C PRO A 37 -3.56 -18.13 -3.01
N ALA A 38 -4.27 -17.53 -3.99
CA ALA A 38 -4.45 -18.15 -5.31
C ALA A 38 -3.15 -18.25 -6.10
N TYR A 39 -2.17 -17.43 -5.73
CA TYR A 39 -0.86 -17.34 -6.38
C TYR A 39 0.25 -17.30 -5.33
N ARG A 40 1.40 -17.88 -5.67
CA ARG A 40 2.65 -17.71 -4.95
C ARG A 40 3.55 -16.76 -5.71
N ILE A 41 4.27 -15.91 -4.99
CA ILE A 41 5.33 -15.08 -5.55
C ILE A 41 6.65 -15.75 -5.16
N LEU A 42 7.36 -16.31 -6.14
CA LEU A 42 8.60 -17.06 -5.89
C LEU A 42 9.79 -16.13 -5.75
N GLU A 43 9.88 -15.14 -6.64
CA GLU A 43 10.96 -14.16 -6.67
C GLU A 43 10.37 -12.77 -6.89
N THR A 44 11.02 -11.78 -6.27
CA THR A 44 10.66 -10.37 -6.36
C THR A 44 11.95 -9.58 -6.60
N ASP A 45 12.11 -9.05 -7.82
CA ASP A 45 13.18 -8.13 -8.15
C ASP A 45 12.65 -6.70 -8.03
N LEU A 46 13.29 -5.89 -7.18
CA LEU A 46 12.95 -4.48 -6.98
C LEU A 46 14.07 -3.60 -7.50
N HIS A 47 13.72 -2.58 -8.24
CA HIS A 47 14.64 -1.54 -8.65
C HIS A 47 14.07 -0.18 -8.22
N PHE A 48 14.79 0.51 -7.34
CA PHE A 48 14.47 1.85 -6.90
C PHE A 48 15.34 2.84 -7.63
N ASP A 49 14.74 3.78 -8.35
CA ASP A 49 15.40 4.95 -8.90
C ASP A 49 15.01 6.16 -8.04
N ILE A 50 15.90 6.45 -7.08
CA ILE A 50 15.65 7.45 -6.05
C ILE A 50 16.09 8.82 -6.55
N ALA A 51 15.13 9.65 -6.91
CA ALA A 51 15.31 11.05 -7.23
C ALA A 51 14.36 11.93 -6.41
N GLU A 52 14.63 13.21 -6.29
CA GLU A 52 13.72 14.16 -5.67
C GLU A 52 12.93 14.92 -6.74
N PRO A 53 11.64 15.14 -6.49
CA PRO A 53 10.82 14.71 -5.33
C PRO A 53 10.29 13.28 -5.45
N GLN A 54 10.50 12.60 -6.57
CA GLN A 54 9.87 11.34 -6.95
C GLN A 54 10.86 10.19 -6.87
N THR A 55 10.38 9.03 -6.46
CA THR A 55 11.09 7.76 -6.60
C THR A 55 10.27 6.85 -7.49
N VAL A 56 10.88 6.34 -8.54
CA VAL A 56 10.28 5.31 -9.40
C VAL A 56 10.71 3.93 -8.89
N VAL A 57 9.72 3.06 -8.71
CA VAL A 57 9.96 1.67 -8.31
C VAL A 57 9.50 0.75 -9.43
N LYS A 58 10.41 -0.10 -9.91
CA LYS A 58 10.11 -1.17 -10.85
C LYS A 58 10.18 -2.48 -10.10
N SER A 59 9.08 -3.22 -10.08
CA SER A 59 9.03 -4.55 -9.50
C SER A 59 8.78 -5.59 -10.60
N ARG A 60 9.50 -6.70 -10.51
CA ARG A 60 9.28 -7.89 -11.34
C ARG A 60 9.04 -9.07 -10.43
N LEU A 61 7.85 -9.63 -10.52
CA LEU A 61 7.38 -10.74 -9.71
C LEU A 61 7.40 -12.01 -10.57
N THR A 62 8.02 -13.07 -10.08
CA THR A 62 7.86 -14.42 -10.64
C THR A 62 6.72 -15.09 -9.93
N VAL A 63 5.61 -15.28 -10.62
CA VAL A 63 4.32 -15.72 -10.06
C VAL A 63 4.00 -17.14 -10.51
N GLU A 64 3.54 -17.96 -9.56
CA GLU A 64 3.13 -19.34 -9.79
C GLU A 64 1.68 -19.53 -9.33
N PRO A 65 0.75 -19.91 -10.26
CA PRO A 65 -0.63 -20.19 -9.91
C PRO A 65 -0.75 -21.37 -8.96
N GLN A 66 -1.55 -21.22 -7.90
CA GLN A 66 -1.99 -22.31 -7.01
C GLN A 66 -3.41 -22.73 -7.37
N ARG A 67 -4.20 -21.80 -7.89
CA ARG A 67 -5.54 -22.05 -8.45
C ARG A 67 -5.65 -21.40 -9.81
N VAL A 68 -5.79 -22.25 -10.83
CA VAL A 68 -5.88 -21.80 -12.22
C VAL A 68 -7.26 -21.19 -12.48
N GLY A 69 -7.29 -20.11 -13.29
CA GLY A 69 -8.52 -19.44 -13.70
C GLY A 69 -9.01 -18.34 -12.75
N GLU A 70 -8.42 -18.20 -11.59
CA GLU A 70 -8.68 -17.04 -10.72
C GLU A 70 -7.95 -15.79 -11.23
N PRO A 71 -8.50 -14.58 -11.05
CA PRO A 71 -7.77 -13.35 -11.35
C PRO A 71 -6.58 -13.18 -10.39
N LEU A 72 -5.51 -12.56 -10.89
CA LEU A 72 -4.43 -12.10 -10.02
C LEU A 72 -4.86 -10.80 -9.35
N VAL A 73 -4.87 -10.79 -8.02
CA VAL A 73 -5.22 -9.62 -7.21
C VAL A 73 -3.99 -9.17 -6.45
N LEU A 74 -3.62 -7.90 -6.62
CA LEU A 74 -2.49 -7.26 -5.93
C LEU A 74 -2.99 -6.05 -5.15
N ASP A 75 -2.46 -5.87 -3.94
CA ASP A 75 -2.68 -4.68 -3.11
C ASP A 75 -1.62 -3.62 -3.43
N GLY A 76 -2.03 -2.37 -3.59
CA GLY A 76 -1.12 -1.26 -3.85
C GLY A 76 -1.78 0.10 -3.72
N SER A 77 -1.10 1.04 -3.06
CA SER A 77 -1.54 2.43 -2.92
C SER A 77 -0.58 3.44 -3.55
N ALA A 78 0.55 2.96 -4.11
CA ALA A 78 1.45 3.79 -4.90
C ALA A 78 0.79 4.17 -6.24
N LYS A 79 1.20 5.28 -6.83
CA LYS A 79 0.72 5.67 -8.16
C LYS A 79 1.23 4.68 -9.21
N LEU A 80 0.30 3.97 -9.83
CA LEU A 80 0.59 2.99 -10.86
C LEU A 80 0.98 3.68 -12.17
N LEU A 81 2.11 3.32 -12.76
CA LEU A 81 2.59 3.83 -14.04
C LEU A 81 2.38 2.82 -15.17
N SER A 82 2.70 1.55 -14.92
CA SER A 82 2.51 0.50 -15.92
C SER A 82 2.39 -0.88 -15.28
N VAL A 83 1.69 -1.78 -16.00
CA VAL A 83 1.58 -3.21 -15.67
C VAL A 83 1.81 -4.02 -16.93
N LYS A 84 2.62 -5.08 -16.81
CA LYS A 84 2.87 -6.03 -17.90
C LYS A 84 2.87 -7.46 -17.36
N ILE A 85 2.45 -8.40 -18.19
CA ILE A 85 2.65 -9.84 -17.97
C ILE A 85 3.52 -10.39 -19.09
N ASN A 86 4.59 -11.08 -18.72
CA ASN A 86 5.60 -11.62 -19.64
C ASN A 86 6.10 -10.57 -20.66
N GLY A 87 6.29 -9.32 -20.19
CA GLY A 87 6.75 -8.21 -21.01
C GLY A 87 5.68 -7.52 -21.86
N ALA A 88 4.45 -8.06 -21.95
CA ALA A 88 3.35 -7.47 -22.69
C ALA A 88 2.40 -6.68 -21.79
N ALA A 89 1.94 -5.52 -22.25
CA ALA A 89 0.91 -4.76 -21.57
C ALA A 89 -0.39 -5.56 -21.47
N VAL A 90 -1.10 -5.43 -20.35
CA VAL A 90 -2.34 -6.17 -20.09
C VAL A 90 -3.44 -5.22 -19.61
N ASP A 91 -4.68 -5.62 -19.84
CA ASP A 91 -5.84 -4.96 -19.26
C ASP A 91 -5.95 -5.30 -17.78
N TYR A 92 -6.32 -4.33 -16.98
CA TYR A 92 -6.51 -4.47 -15.53
C TYR A 92 -7.64 -3.58 -15.04
N VAL A 93 -8.14 -3.90 -13.85
CA VAL A 93 -9.07 -3.05 -13.10
C VAL A 93 -8.35 -2.59 -11.84
N LEU A 94 -8.36 -1.27 -11.61
CA LEU A 94 -7.82 -0.66 -10.39
C LEU A 94 -8.97 -0.01 -9.62
N GLU A 95 -9.33 -0.60 -8.48
CA GLU A 95 -10.38 -0.11 -7.58
C GLU A 95 -9.79 0.16 -6.20
N GLY A 96 -9.71 1.46 -5.84
CA GLY A 96 -9.07 1.87 -4.60
C GLY A 96 -7.60 1.44 -4.55
N GLU A 97 -7.26 0.57 -3.61
CA GLU A 97 -5.91 0.01 -3.42
C GLU A 97 -5.78 -1.43 -3.99
N THR A 98 -6.72 -1.87 -4.82
CA THR A 98 -6.73 -3.24 -5.37
C THR A 98 -6.59 -3.22 -6.88
N LEU A 99 -5.54 -3.86 -7.38
CA LEU A 99 -5.28 -4.11 -8.80
C LEU A 99 -5.69 -5.54 -9.14
N THR A 100 -6.62 -5.70 -10.06
CA THR A 100 -7.13 -7.00 -10.51
C THR A 100 -6.79 -7.24 -11.97
N ILE A 101 -6.13 -8.35 -12.29
CA ILE A 101 -5.77 -8.76 -13.64
C ILE A 101 -6.44 -10.09 -13.92
N ALA A 102 -7.38 -10.09 -14.88
CA ALA A 102 -8.07 -11.29 -15.32
C ALA A 102 -7.30 -11.99 -16.46
N GLY A 103 -7.58 -13.26 -16.69
CA GLY A 103 -7.03 -14.00 -17.82
C GLY A 103 -5.52 -14.19 -17.81
N VAL A 104 -4.91 -14.23 -16.63
CA VAL A 104 -3.47 -14.48 -16.46
C VAL A 104 -3.10 -15.91 -16.89
N PRO A 105 -1.82 -16.18 -17.25
CA PRO A 105 -1.38 -17.52 -17.64
C PRO A 105 -1.64 -18.59 -16.58
N SER A 106 -1.94 -19.80 -17.01
CA SER A 106 -2.15 -20.96 -16.14
C SER A 106 -0.85 -21.61 -15.64
N GLU A 107 0.26 -21.25 -16.22
CA GLU A 107 1.61 -21.67 -15.84
C GLU A 107 2.35 -20.51 -15.17
N ARG A 108 3.59 -20.75 -14.73
CA ARG A 108 4.45 -19.70 -14.16
C ARG A 108 4.65 -18.55 -15.15
N PHE A 109 4.50 -17.31 -14.67
CA PHE A 109 4.64 -16.09 -15.46
C PHE A 109 5.32 -14.98 -14.69
N THR A 110 5.69 -13.91 -15.36
CA THR A 110 6.24 -12.70 -14.74
C THR A 110 5.19 -11.58 -14.78
N VAL A 111 5.13 -10.81 -13.68
CA VAL A 111 4.38 -9.56 -13.60
C VAL A 111 5.39 -8.44 -13.40
N GLU A 112 5.35 -7.43 -14.24
CA GLU A 112 6.16 -6.23 -14.12
C GLU A 112 5.23 -5.07 -13.77
N VAL A 113 5.53 -4.40 -12.67
CA VAL A 113 4.77 -3.24 -12.21
C VAL A 113 5.74 -2.07 -12.03
N GLU A 114 5.37 -0.93 -12.56
CA GLU A 114 6.10 0.32 -12.35
C GLU A 114 5.22 1.29 -11.57
N THR A 115 5.76 1.83 -10.49
CA THR A 115 5.06 2.75 -9.59
C THR A 115 5.89 3.99 -9.32
N GLU A 116 5.21 5.08 -8.98
CA GLU A 116 5.79 6.33 -8.51
C GLU A 116 5.38 6.59 -7.07
N ILE A 117 6.33 6.93 -6.23
CA ILE A 117 6.11 7.30 -4.83
C ILE A 117 6.81 8.61 -4.49
N LEU A 118 6.32 9.31 -3.47
CA LEU A 118 6.83 10.59 -2.99
C LEU A 118 7.27 10.46 -1.53
N PRO A 119 8.50 9.97 -1.26
CA PRO A 119 8.93 9.67 0.11
C PRO A 119 8.89 10.88 1.06
N ALA A 120 9.19 12.11 0.56
CA ALA A 120 9.16 13.33 1.36
C ALA A 120 7.73 13.74 1.79
N GLU A 121 6.71 13.36 1.02
CA GLU A 121 5.31 13.64 1.31
C GLU A 121 4.64 12.54 2.16
N ASN A 122 5.28 11.38 2.28
CA ASN A 122 4.73 10.25 3.02
C ASN A 122 4.74 10.52 4.54
N LYS A 123 3.58 10.88 5.07
CA LYS A 123 3.35 11.12 6.51
C LYS A 123 2.83 9.89 7.26
N SER A 124 2.53 8.80 6.54
CA SER A 124 2.02 7.57 7.16
C SER A 124 3.11 6.79 7.90
N LEU A 125 4.40 7.06 7.63
CA LEU A 125 5.55 6.32 8.13
C LEU A 125 5.50 4.81 7.80
N MET A 126 4.79 4.47 6.72
CA MET A 126 4.67 3.12 6.17
C MET A 126 5.11 3.13 4.70
N GLY A 127 5.73 2.04 4.23
CA GLY A 127 6.41 2.00 2.93
C GLY A 127 7.73 2.75 2.98
N LEU A 128 8.10 3.45 1.90
CA LEU A 128 9.29 4.29 1.85
C LEU A 128 8.94 5.75 2.21
N TYR A 129 9.65 6.33 3.17
CA TYR A 129 9.45 7.71 3.62
C TYR A 129 10.77 8.40 3.96
N ALA A 130 10.75 9.73 3.97
CA ALA A 130 11.89 10.56 4.33
C ALA A 130 11.71 11.14 5.74
N SER A 131 12.78 11.15 6.54
CA SER A 131 12.82 11.78 7.86
C SER A 131 14.24 12.23 8.17
N GLY A 132 14.42 13.49 8.62
CA GLY A 132 15.72 14.02 9.02
C GLY A 132 16.80 13.95 7.94
N GLY A 133 16.43 14.04 6.65
CA GLY A 133 17.34 13.94 5.52
C GLY A 133 17.73 12.51 5.12
N ASN A 134 17.17 11.50 5.77
CA ASN A 134 17.38 10.09 5.46
C ASN A 134 16.10 9.46 4.93
N LEU A 135 16.27 8.31 4.25
CA LEU A 135 15.18 7.48 3.77
C LEU A 135 15.05 6.23 4.63
N PHE A 136 13.83 5.86 4.94
CA PHE A 136 13.49 4.70 5.76
C PHE A 136 12.39 3.88 5.09
N THR A 137 12.39 2.59 5.35
CA THR A 137 11.28 1.70 4.98
C THR A 137 10.65 1.08 6.22
N GLN A 138 9.31 1.04 6.25
CA GLN A 138 8.54 0.28 7.23
C GLN A 138 7.41 -0.43 6.49
N CYS A 139 7.43 -1.77 6.49
CA CYS A 139 6.49 -2.57 5.71
C CYS A 139 5.60 -3.48 6.56
N GLU A 140 5.83 -3.59 7.85
CA GLU A 140 5.05 -4.44 8.76
C GLU A 140 4.09 -3.63 9.64
N PRO A 141 2.79 -4.05 9.70
CA PRO A 141 2.13 -4.96 8.76
C PRO A 141 1.52 -4.20 7.57
N GLU A 142 1.41 -4.89 6.42
CA GLU A 142 0.69 -4.42 5.23
C GLU A 142 1.18 -3.05 4.68
N GLY A 143 2.48 -2.77 4.78
CA GLY A 143 3.10 -1.53 4.32
C GLY A 143 3.82 -1.64 2.98
N PHE A 144 4.08 -2.85 2.49
CA PHE A 144 4.78 -3.04 1.22
C PHE A 144 3.94 -2.55 0.03
N ARG A 145 2.62 -2.62 0.12
CA ARG A 145 1.66 -2.04 -0.84
C ARG A 145 1.80 -0.52 -1.06
N LYS A 146 2.48 0.19 -0.16
CA LYS A 146 2.79 1.63 -0.32
C LYS A 146 4.03 1.90 -1.17
N ILE A 147 4.78 0.84 -1.51
CA ILE A 147 5.96 0.91 -2.38
C ILE A 147 5.60 0.47 -3.80
N THR A 148 4.95 -0.69 -3.91
CA THR A 148 4.54 -1.28 -5.19
C THR A 148 3.32 -2.18 -4.99
N PHE A 149 2.75 -2.69 -6.08
CA PHE A 149 1.64 -3.64 -6.02
C PHE A 149 2.16 -5.05 -5.73
N TYR A 150 1.55 -5.72 -4.75
CA TYR A 150 1.98 -7.03 -4.26
C TYR A 150 0.81 -7.82 -3.66
N ILE A 151 0.94 -9.14 -3.49
CA ILE A 151 0.04 -9.91 -2.62
C ILE A 151 0.53 -9.66 -1.18
N ASP A 152 0.13 -8.53 -0.61
CA ASP A 152 0.69 -8.00 0.65
C ASP A 152 0.09 -8.69 1.88
N ARG A 153 0.47 -9.96 2.05
CA ARG A 153 0.04 -10.85 3.11
C ARG A 153 1.24 -11.51 3.78
N PRO A 154 1.20 -11.77 5.10
CA PRO A 154 2.33 -12.36 5.84
C PRO A 154 2.63 -13.82 5.46
N ASP A 155 1.70 -14.51 4.80
CA ASP A 155 1.85 -15.89 4.33
C ASP A 155 2.37 -15.97 2.88
N VAL A 156 2.68 -14.84 2.24
CA VAL A 156 3.28 -14.78 0.90
C VAL A 156 4.78 -14.50 1.02
N MET A 157 5.56 -15.56 0.99
CA MET A 157 7.02 -15.52 1.08
C MET A 157 7.63 -15.48 -0.32
N SER A 158 8.66 -14.64 -0.52
CA SER A 158 9.38 -14.49 -1.78
C SER A 158 10.87 -14.32 -1.54
N LYS A 159 11.68 -14.67 -2.53
CA LYS A 159 13.10 -14.31 -2.55
C LYS A 159 13.25 -12.93 -3.16
N PHE A 160 13.77 -11.98 -2.39
CA PHE A 160 13.93 -10.61 -2.82
C PHE A 160 15.36 -10.35 -3.35
N THR A 161 15.42 -9.61 -4.46
CA THR A 161 16.62 -8.95 -4.96
C THR A 161 16.30 -7.47 -5.07
N THR A 162 17.12 -6.61 -4.45
CA THR A 162 16.87 -5.16 -4.45
C THR A 162 18.06 -4.42 -5.02
N THR A 163 17.79 -3.58 -6.01
CA THR A 163 18.73 -2.62 -6.61
C THR A 163 18.29 -1.21 -6.24
N ILE A 164 19.23 -0.41 -5.75
CA ILE A 164 18.97 1.00 -5.41
C ILE A 164 19.91 1.88 -6.22
N VAL A 165 19.34 2.80 -6.97
CA VAL A 165 20.04 3.87 -7.70
C VAL A 165 19.70 5.18 -7.03
N ALA A 166 20.71 5.93 -6.60
CA ALA A 166 20.57 7.20 -5.92
C ALA A 166 21.78 8.11 -6.22
N ASP A 167 21.65 9.41 -5.97
CA ASP A 167 22.77 10.34 -6.04
C ASP A 167 23.80 9.97 -4.95
N LYS A 168 25.08 9.91 -5.33
CA LYS A 168 26.21 9.59 -4.43
C LYS A 168 26.43 10.61 -3.31
N LYS A 169 25.80 11.79 -3.39
CA LYS A 169 25.90 12.86 -2.38
C LYS A 169 24.90 12.72 -1.24
N ARG A 170 24.12 11.63 -1.24
CA ARG A 170 23.15 11.30 -0.20
C ARG A 170 23.61 10.17 0.68
#